data_c1e48402e634e5a71fb5e06c10059f7b
#
_entry.id   c1e48402e634e5a71fb5e06c10059f7b
#
_cell.length_a   1.000
_cell.length_b   1.000
_cell.length_c   1.000
_cell.angle_alpha   90.00
_cell.angle_beta   90.00
_cell.angle_gamma   90.00
#
_symmetry.space_group_name_H-M   'P 1'
#
loop_
_entity.id
_entity.type
_entity.pdbx_description
1 polymer ?
#
loop_
_entity_poly.entity_id
_entity_poly.type
_entity_poly.pdbx_seq_one_letter_code
_entity_poly.pdbx_strand_id
1 'polypeptide(L)'
;NWGAISAEMVAGGLLFYTFLITKHQVLMTPPRHETWAICLGAGLAMLWYMARNHFYSPVRVAVITALGTGFGFAFGNFLQTLGTTLEINFNMWNVMEYSLGFFGGGSMAYSVLSAEWPEQSTPLEKWENKSSFWLIFFFIPLVLFIRTLRPDKLMENFSSFTNPSGTAWLTSVVTALFFIGLAVYVWITVRKSEGSFMRKEVRRVFISWFAVYI
;
A
#
# COMPACT_ATOMS: atom_id res chain seq x y z
N ASN A 1 -21.88 2.68 -6.83
CA ASN A 1 -22.06 1.51 -7.72
C ASN A 1 -20.72 0.97 -8.17
N TRP A 2 -20.29 -0.17 -7.58
CA TRP A 2 -18.99 -0.79 -7.86
C TRP A 2 -18.79 -1.14 -9.35
N GLY A 3 -19.86 -1.59 -10.02
CA GLY A 3 -19.79 -1.91 -11.45
C GLY A 3 -19.47 -0.69 -12.31
N ALA A 4 -20.05 0.45 -12.02
CA ALA A 4 -19.83 1.68 -12.78
C ALA A 4 -18.38 2.19 -12.60
N ILE A 5 -17.87 2.26 -11.35
CA ILE A 5 -16.50 2.70 -11.10
C ILE A 5 -15.48 1.76 -11.74
N SER A 6 -15.70 0.44 -11.65
CA SER A 6 -14.81 -0.54 -12.26
C SER A 6 -14.80 -0.43 -13.79
N ALA A 7 -15.97 -0.24 -14.41
CA ALA A 7 -16.07 -0.05 -15.86
C ALA A 7 -15.35 1.23 -16.32
N GLU A 8 -15.51 2.34 -15.59
CA GLU A 8 -14.81 3.60 -15.89
C GLU A 8 -13.28 3.46 -15.71
N MET A 9 -12.83 2.78 -14.67
CA MET A 9 -11.40 2.51 -14.46
C MET A 9 -10.80 1.67 -15.58
N VAL A 10 -11.49 0.60 -16.00
CA VAL A 10 -11.04 -0.24 -17.12
C VAL A 10 -11.00 0.57 -18.41
N ALA A 11 -12.06 1.31 -18.72
CA ALA A 11 -12.12 2.16 -19.91
C ALA A 11 -11.01 3.23 -19.91
N GLY A 12 -10.80 3.93 -18.79
CA GLY A 12 -9.74 4.91 -18.63
C GLY A 12 -8.35 4.29 -18.78
N GLY A 13 -8.12 3.14 -18.17
CA GLY A 13 -6.85 2.40 -18.30
C GLY A 13 -6.54 2.01 -19.75
N LEU A 14 -7.51 1.42 -20.45
CA LEU A 14 -7.36 1.05 -21.85
C LEU A 14 -7.16 2.26 -22.77
N LEU A 15 -7.90 3.33 -22.54
CA LEU A 15 -7.76 4.56 -23.32
C LEU A 15 -6.36 5.16 -23.18
N PHE A 16 -5.85 5.28 -21.95
CA PHE A 16 -4.51 5.81 -21.71
C PHE A 16 -3.42 4.89 -22.26
N TYR A 17 -3.56 3.58 -22.11
CA TYR A 17 -2.62 2.64 -22.70
C TYR A 17 -2.58 2.77 -24.22
N THR A 18 -3.74 2.76 -24.86
CA THR A 18 -3.83 2.88 -26.34
C THR A 18 -3.26 4.22 -26.81
N PHE A 19 -3.60 5.32 -26.14
CA PHE A 19 -3.14 6.64 -26.53
C PHE A 19 -1.65 6.83 -26.27
N LEU A 20 -1.18 6.60 -25.04
CA LEU A 20 0.21 6.88 -24.66
C LEU A 20 1.19 5.84 -25.20
N ILE A 21 0.86 4.56 -25.07
CA ILE A 21 1.81 3.49 -25.43
C ILE A 21 1.67 3.12 -26.89
N THR A 22 0.47 2.74 -27.34
CA THR A 22 0.29 2.21 -28.70
C THR A 22 0.44 3.30 -29.76
N LYS A 23 -0.14 4.48 -29.54
CA LYS A 23 -0.14 5.55 -30.54
C LYS A 23 1.10 6.44 -30.46
N HIS A 24 1.47 6.87 -29.25
CA HIS A 24 2.55 7.85 -29.06
C HIS A 24 3.88 7.24 -28.61
N GLN A 25 3.92 5.93 -28.33
CA GLN A 25 5.13 5.19 -27.92
C GLN A 25 5.90 5.85 -26.77
N VAL A 26 5.17 6.34 -25.77
CA VAL A 26 5.74 6.89 -24.54
C VAL A 26 6.19 5.72 -23.66
N LEU A 27 7.32 5.12 -24.03
CA LEU A 27 7.87 3.94 -23.39
C LEU A 27 8.73 4.31 -22.20
N MET A 28 8.76 3.43 -21.20
CA MET A 28 9.68 3.55 -20.07
C MET A 28 10.98 2.78 -20.34
N THR A 29 12.08 3.25 -19.73
CA THR A 29 13.35 2.55 -19.80
C THR A 29 13.24 1.16 -19.15
N PRO A 30 13.64 0.08 -19.86
CA PRO A 30 13.68 -1.26 -19.27
C PRO A 30 14.49 -1.29 -17.95
N PRO A 31 14.12 -2.11 -16.97
CA PRO A 31 13.13 -3.21 -17.01
C PRO A 31 11.70 -2.80 -16.63
N ARG A 32 11.36 -1.52 -16.69
CA ARG A 32 10.02 -1.03 -16.31
C ARG A 32 8.99 -1.42 -17.35
N HIS A 33 7.77 -1.65 -16.89
CA HIS A 33 6.64 -2.09 -17.74
C HIS A 33 5.72 -0.92 -18.08
N GLU A 34 5.10 -1.02 -19.27
CA GLU A 34 4.18 -0.01 -19.81
C GLU A 34 2.81 0.03 -19.10
N THR A 35 2.61 -0.83 -18.10
CA THR A 35 1.40 -0.87 -17.26
C THR A 35 1.15 0.42 -16.48
N TRP A 36 2.15 1.30 -16.32
CA TRP A 36 1.98 2.61 -15.71
C TRP A 36 0.87 3.44 -16.37
N ALA A 37 0.73 3.34 -17.70
CA ALA A 37 -0.30 4.07 -18.43
C ALA A 37 -1.71 3.57 -18.10
N ILE A 38 -1.87 2.25 -17.90
CA ILE A 38 -3.14 1.67 -17.43
C ILE A 38 -3.47 2.18 -16.02
N CYS A 39 -2.48 2.14 -15.12
CA CYS A 39 -2.68 2.61 -13.74
C CYS A 39 -3.03 4.11 -13.69
N LEU A 40 -2.35 4.94 -14.49
CA LEU A 40 -2.62 6.36 -14.59
C LEU A 40 -4.05 6.61 -15.10
N GLY A 41 -4.45 5.97 -16.20
CA GLY A 41 -5.78 6.12 -16.77
C GLY A 41 -6.89 5.63 -15.84
N ALA A 42 -6.69 4.47 -15.21
CA ALA A 42 -7.63 3.94 -14.22
C ALA A 42 -7.75 4.85 -12.99
N GLY A 43 -6.63 5.37 -12.48
CA GLY A 43 -6.60 6.29 -11.35
C GLY A 43 -7.32 7.61 -11.64
N LEU A 44 -7.09 8.20 -12.83
CA LEU A 44 -7.79 9.41 -13.25
C LEU A 44 -9.29 9.18 -13.45
N ALA A 45 -9.69 8.05 -14.01
CA ALA A 45 -11.10 7.68 -14.16
C ALA A 45 -11.78 7.50 -12.78
N MET A 46 -11.09 6.87 -11.83
CA MET A 46 -11.56 6.73 -10.45
C MET A 46 -11.75 8.10 -9.78
N LEU A 47 -10.77 9.00 -9.90
CA LEU A 47 -10.85 10.36 -9.38
C LEU A 47 -12.00 11.15 -10.01
N TRP A 48 -12.17 11.01 -11.32
CA TRP A 48 -13.30 11.62 -12.05
C TRP A 48 -14.65 11.11 -11.53
N TYR A 49 -14.78 9.77 -11.36
CA TYR A 49 -16.00 9.17 -10.81
C TYR A 49 -16.30 9.71 -9.41
N MET A 50 -15.29 9.77 -8.53
CA MET A 50 -15.47 10.28 -7.16
C MET A 50 -15.85 11.78 -7.15
N ALA A 51 -15.18 12.59 -7.94
CA ALA A 51 -15.44 14.02 -8.02
C ALA A 51 -16.87 14.31 -8.55
N ARG A 52 -17.28 13.60 -9.58
CA ARG A 52 -18.63 13.72 -10.18
C ARG A 52 -19.74 13.28 -9.22
N ASN A 53 -19.47 12.32 -8.36
CA ASN A 53 -20.41 11.84 -7.35
C ASN A 53 -20.24 12.54 -5.99
N HIS A 54 -19.52 13.66 -5.94
CA HIS A 54 -19.32 14.49 -4.74
C HIS A 54 -18.62 13.78 -3.56
N PHE A 55 -17.79 12.77 -3.84
CA PHE A 55 -16.95 12.11 -2.83
C PHE A 55 -15.67 12.92 -2.59
N TYR A 56 -15.82 14.11 -1.99
CA TYR A 56 -14.70 15.05 -1.85
C TYR A 56 -13.58 14.57 -0.91
N SER A 57 -13.93 13.89 0.19
CA SER A 57 -12.92 13.39 1.13
C SER A 57 -11.98 12.35 0.51
N PRO A 58 -12.44 11.31 -0.21
CA PRO A 58 -11.57 10.43 -0.97
C PRO A 58 -10.74 11.14 -2.05
N VAL A 59 -11.32 12.10 -2.77
CA VAL A 59 -10.57 12.89 -3.77
C VAL A 59 -9.45 13.68 -3.11
N ARG A 60 -9.74 14.38 -1.99
CA ARG A 60 -8.74 15.10 -1.22
C ARG A 60 -7.61 14.18 -0.75
N VAL A 61 -7.95 13.00 -0.22
CA VAL A 61 -6.96 11.99 0.22
C VAL A 61 -6.08 11.58 -0.96
N ALA A 62 -6.67 11.25 -2.09
CA ALA A 62 -5.92 10.82 -3.27
C ALA A 62 -4.97 11.91 -3.79
N VAL A 63 -5.43 13.17 -3.87
CA VAL A 63 -4.60 14.30 -4.34
C VAL A 63 -3.45 14.59 -3.39
N ILE A 64 -3.71 14.69 -2.08
CA ILE A 64 -2.66 14.98 -1.09
C ILE A 64 -1.64 13.83 -1.04
N THR A 65 -2.10 12.58 -1.11
CA THR A 65 -1.20 11.41 -1.15
C THR A 65 -0.36 11.43 -2.42
N ALA A 66 -0.94 11.71 -3.57
CA ALA A 66 -0.20 11.80 -4.84
C ALA A 66 0.87 12.88 -4.81
N LEU A 67 0.56 14.07 -4.28
CA LEU A 67 1.51 15.17 -4.12
C LEU A 67 2.65 14.80 -3.15
N GLY A 68 2.33 14.22 -2.00
CA GLY A 68 3.34 13.78 -1.03
C GLY A 68 4.23 12.67 -1.58
N THR A 69 3.64 11.69 -2.28
CA THR A 69 4.39 10.61 -2.93
C THR A 69 5.28 11.14 -4.05
N GLY A 70 4.77 12.06 -4.89
CA GLY A 70 5.54 12.72 -5.93
C GLY A 70 6.70 13.54 -5.38
N PHE A 71 6.49 14.30 -4.29
CA PHE A 71 7.56 15.00 -3.60
C PHE A 71 8.60 14.02 -3.04
N GLY A 72 8.15 12.94 -2.36
CA GLY A 72 9.04 11.92 -1.80
C GLY A 72 9.89 11.24 -2.86
N PHE A 73 9.33 10.98 -4.03
CA PHE A 73 10.07 10.43 -5.17
C PHE A 73 11.12 11.42 -5.70
N ALA A 74 10.74 12.67 -5.92
CA ALA A 74 11.67 13.70 -6.42
C ALA A 74 12.80 13.98 -5.42
N PHE A 75 12.47 14.13 -4.14
CA PHE A 75 13.43 14.33 -3.07
C PHE A 75 14.36 13.13 -2.88
N GLY A 76 13.79 11.91 -2.93
CA GLY A 76 14.56 10.68 -2.84
C GLY A 76 15.55 10.51 -4.00
N ASN A 77 15.15 10.82 -5.23
CA ASN A 77 16.06 10.83 -6.39
C ASN A 77 17.17 11.87 -6.25
N PHE A 78 16.85 13.06 -5.71
CA PHE A 78 17.84 14.07 -5.40
C PHE A 78 18.88 13.54 -4.40
N LEU A 79 18.44 12.92 -3.30
CA LEU A 79 19.35 12.31 -2.32
C LEU A 79 20.17 11.18 -2.92
N GLN A 80 19.57 10.35 -3.77
CA GLN A 80 20.28 9.28 -4.48
C GLN A 80 21.40 9.83 -5.36
N THR A 81 21.10 10.86 -6.15
CA THR A 81 22.09 11.53 -7.01
C THR A 81 23.21 12.17 -6.18
N LEU A 82 22.83 12.88 -5.11
CA LEU A 82 23.79 13.50 -4.21
C LEU A 82 24.72 12.47 -3.55
N GLY A 83 24.16 11.37 -3.04
CA GLY A 83 24.93 10.30 -2.41
C GLY A 83 25.89 9.60 -3.39
N THR A 84 25.45 9.39 -4.63
CA THR A 84 26.31 8.83 -5.68
C THR A 84 27.45 9.80 -6.04
N THR A 85 27.14 11.10 -6.13
CA THR A 85 28.16 12.13 -6.47
C THR A 85 29.18 12.30 -5.35
N LEU A 86 28.77 12.15 -4.09
CA LEU A 86 29.64 12.23 -2.91
C LEU A 86 30.32 10.90 -2.57
N GLU A 87 30.17 9.88 -3.41
CA GLU A 87 30.73 8.53 -3.23
C GLU A 87 30.41 7.90 -1.85
N ILE A 88 29.20 8.19 -1.34
CA ILE A 88 28.74 7.64 -0.07
C ILE A 88 28.52 6.12 -0.21
N ASN A 89 29.28 5.34 0.56
CA ASN A 89 29.17 3.88 0.54
C ASN A 89 27.92 3.41 1.33
N PHE A 90 26.74 3.69 0.76
CA PHE A 90 25.43 3.27 1.27
C PHE A 90 24.50 3.00 0.10
N ASN A 91 23.53 2.12 0.31
CA ASN A 91 22.52 1.85 -0.73
C ASN A 91 21.55 3.04 -0.88
N MET A 92 21.94 4.00 -1.71
CA MET A 92 21.17 5.23 -1.95
C MET A 92 19.83 4.97 -2.65
N TRP A 93 19.67 3.80 -3.30
CA TRP A 93 18.38 3.37 -3.83
C TRP A 93 17.35 3.19 -2.70
N ASN A 94 17.74 2.52 -1.61
CA ASN A 94 16.87 2.37 -0.45
C ASN A 94 16.49 3.72 0.17
N VAL A 95 17.40 4.70 0.18
CA VAL A 95 17.11 6.07 0.65
C VAL A 95 15.99 6.70 -0.18
N MET A 96 16.03 6.53 -1.50
CA MET A 96 14.98 7.01 -2.40
C MET A 96 13.65 6.31 -2.11
N GLU A 97 13.64 5.00 -1.95
CA GLU A 97 12.43 4.24 -1.65
C GLU A 97 11.83 4.60 -0.28
N TYR A 98 12.67 4.77 0.75
CA TYR A 98 12.22 5.23 2.07
C TYR A 98 11.66 6.66 2.05
N SER A 99 12.27 7.55 1.27
CA SER A 99 11.73 8.91 1.08
C SER A 99 10.35 8.87 0.44
N LEU A 100 10.18 8.06 -0.60
CA LEU A 100 8.88 7.83 -1.25
C LEU A 100 7.83 7.33 -0.24
N GLY A 101 8.18 6.30 0.54
CA GLY A 101 7.30 5.71 1.54
C GLY A 101 6.96 6.66 2.67
N PHE A 102 7.94 7.42 3.18
CA PHE A 102 7.74 8.38 4.27
C PHE A 102 6.80 9.52 3.88
N PHE A 103 7.09 10.21 2.78
CA PHE A 103 6.27 11.34 2.34
C PHE A 103 4.91 10.89 1.81
N GLY A 104 4.85 9.77 1.08
CA GLY A 104 3.60 9.20 0.60
C GLY A 104 2.71 8.69 1.74
N GLY A 105 3.26 7.91 2.64
CA GLY A 105 2.55 7.40 3.81
C GLY A 105 2.15 8.49 4.80
N GLY A 106 3.04 9.46 5.07
CA GLY A 106 2.75 10.59 5.94
C GLY A 106 1.64 11.48 5.39
N SER A 107 1.67 11.81 4.11
CA SER A 107 0.62 12.61 3.45
C SER A 107 -0.71 11.86 3.37
N MET A 108 -0.69 10.56 3.15
CA MET A 108 -1.89 9.71 3.20
C MET A 108 -2.49 9.72 4.62
N ALA A 109 -1.68 9.45 5.64
CA ALA A 109 -2.13 9.45 7.03
C ALA A 109 -2.70 10.82 7.43
N TYR A 110 -1.99 11.91 7.12
CA TYR A 110 -2.46 13.27 7.36
C TYR A 110 -3.80 13.53 6.69
N SER A 111 -3.93 13.21 5.41
CA SER A 111 -5.15 13.50 4.64
C SER A 111 -6.34 12.68 5.12
N VAL A 112 -6.15 11.41 5.49
CA VAL A 112 -7.19 10.55 6.04
C VAL A 112 -7.66 11.04 7.42
N LEU A 113 -6.70 11.40 8.30
CA LEU A 113 -7.02 11.82 9.66
C LEU A 113 -7.62 13.23 9.74
N SER A 114 -7.31 14.10 8.76
CA SER A 114 -7.81 15.48 8.70
C SER A 114 -9.02 15.65 7.77
N ALA A 115 -9.48 14.60 7.09
CA ALA A 115 -10.67 14.65 6.25
C ALA A 115 -11.95 14.56 7.10
N GLU A 116 -12.97 15.29 6.67
CA GLU A 116 -14.32 15.12 7.17
C GLU A 116 -14.96 13.95 6.43
N TRP A 117 -15.18 12.86 7.13
CA TRP A 117 -15.84 11.68 6.58
C TRP A 117 -17.34 11.78 6.83
N PRO A 118 -18.19 11.46 5.86
CA PRO A 118 -19.63 11.43 6.06
C PRO A 118 -19.98 10.42 7.15
N GLU A 119 -20.96 10.76 7.97
CA GLU A 119 -21.52 9.80 8.91
C GLU A 119 -22.07 8.60 8.15
N GLN A 120 -21.83 7.41 8.66
CA GLN A 120 -22.27 6.18 8.04
C GLN A 120 -23.79 6.07 8.14
N SER A 121 -24.50 6.36 7.06
CA SER A 121 -25.96 6.35 7.03
C SER A 121 -26.57 4.93 6.97
N THR A 122 -25.77 3.94 6.54
CA THR A 122 -26.20 2.54 6.46
C THR A 122 -25.20 1.64 7.15
N PRO A 123 -25.62 0.73 8.03
CA PRO A 123 -24.73 -0.26 8.60
C PRO A 123 -24.14 -1.12 7.48
N LEU A 124 -22.83 -1.40 7.59
CA LEU A 124 -22.16 -2.33 6.68
C LEU A 124 -22.87 -3.68 6.70
N GLU A 125 -23.08 -4.27 5.54
CA GLU A 125 -23.62 -5.61 5.46
C GLU A 125 -22.67 -6.62 6.12
N LYS A 126 -23.21 -7.64 6.77
CA LYS A 126 -22.38 -8.64 7.49
C LYS A 126 -21.33 -9.31 6.61
N TRP A 127 -21.61 -9.47 5.31
CA TRP A 127 -20.68 -10.07 4.37
C TRP A 127 -19.52 -9.12 4.02
N GLU A 128 -19.74 -7.79 3.97
CA GLU A 128 -18.71 -6.79 3.71
C GLU A 128 -17.69 -6.76 4.84
N ASN A 129 -18.15 -6.78 6.09
CA ASN A 129 -17.27 -6.89 7.25
C ASN A 129 -16.48 -8.19 7.26
N LYS A 130 -17.11 -9.31 6.89
CA LYS A 130 -16.47 -10.62 6.84
C LYS A 130 -15.43 -10.69 5.72
N SER A 131 -15.74 -10.18 4.53
CA SER A 131 -14.80 -10.17 3.40
C SER A 131 -13.62 -9.25 3.66
N SER A 132 -13.83 -8.07 4.24
CA SER A 132 -12.76 -7.15 4.64
C SER A 132 -11.84 -7.77 5.68
N PHE A 133 -12.39 -8.49 6.67
CA PHE A 133 -11.60 -9.21 7.66
C PHE A 133 -10.69 -10.26 7.00
N TRP A 134 -11.23 -11.11 6.12
CA TRP A 134 -10.44 -12.14 5.43
C TRP A 134 -9.39 -11.55 4.50
N LEU A 135 -9.71 -10.43 3.81
CA LEU A 135 -8.77 -9.73 2.96
C LEU A 135 -7.58 -9.21 3.78
N ILE A 136 -7.84 -8.47 4.86
CA ILE A 136 -6.80 -7.78 5.64
C ILE A 136 -5.98 -8.74 6.48
N PHE A 137 -6.62 -9.71 7.15
CA PHE A 137 -5.96 -10.55 8.16
C PHE A 137 -5.53 -11.93 7.67
N PHE A 138 -5.96 -12.32 6.49
CA PHE A 138 -5.56 -13.60 5.89
C PHE A 138 -4.90 -13.42 4.54
N PHE A 139 -5.59 -12.80 3.58
CA PHE A 139 -5.10 -12.74 2.19
C PHE A 139 -3.84 -11.89 2.05
N ILE A 140 -3.84 -10.65 2.60
CA ILE A 140 -2.67 -9.76 2.51
C ILE A 140 -1.47 -10.35 3.26
N PRO A 141 -1.56 -10.82 4.53
CA PRO A 141 -0.46 -11.49 5.20
C PRO A 141 0.05 -12.73 4.47
N LEU A 142 -0.85 -13.53 3.89
CA LEU A 142 -0.48 -14.70 3.10
C LEU A 142 0.35 -14.33 1.87
N VAL A 143 -0.07 -13.30 1.13
CA VAL A 143 0.67 -12.80 -0.04
C VAL A 143 2.03 -12.25 0.37
N LEU A 144 2.12 -11.48 1.44
CA LEU A 144 3.38 -10.98 1.99
C LEU A 144 4.29 -12.12 2.43
N PHE A 145 3.74 -13.12 3.12
CA PHE A 145 4.50 -14.30 3.53
C PHE A 145 5.08 -15.05 2.32
N ILE A 146 4.25 -15.34 1.32
CA ILE A 146 4.69 -16.06 0.12
C ILE A 146 5.75 -15.27 -0.65
N ARG A 147 5.63 -13.94 -0.72
CA ARG A 147 6.51 -13.10 -1.53
C ARG A 147 7.82 -12.74 -0.84
N THR A 148 7.79 -12.50 0.47
CA THR A 148 8.90 -11.85 1.18
C THR A 148 9.40 -12.64 2.39
N LEU A 149 8.51 -13.29 3.14
CA LEU A 149 8.81 -13.86 4.46
C LEU A 149 9.04 -15.37 4.44
N ARG A 150 9.04 -16.01 3.28
CA ARG A 150 9.40 -17.42 3.16
C ARG A 150 10.89 -17.61 3.48
N PRO A 151 11.26 -18.73 4.14
CA PRO A 151 12.65 -18.99 4.54
C PRO A 151 13.64 -18.92 3.39
N ASP A 152 13.28 -19.44 2.20
CA ASP A 152 14.11 -19.42 1.00
C ASP A 152 14.41 -18.00 0.52
N LYS A 153 13.46 -17.08 0.64
CA LYS A 153 13.63 -15.67 0.27
C LYS A 153 14.44 -14.90 1.31
N LEU A 154 14.21 -15.18 2.58
CA LEU A 154 14.94 -14.54 3.66
C LEU A 154 16.41 -15.00 3.74
N MET A 155 16.73 -16.20 3.30
CA MET A 155 18.11 -16.70 3.28
C MET A 155 19.04 -15.82 2.42
N GLU A 156 18.56 -15.28 1.28
CA GLU A 156 19.34 -14.37 0.45
C GLU A 156 19.68 -13.09 1.22
N ASN A 157 18.73 -12.55 2.00
CA ASN A 157 18.93 -11.33 2.79
C ASN A 157 19.82 -11.55 4.01
N PHE A 158 19.86 -12.77 4.56
CA PHE A 158 20.66 -13.13 5.73
C PHE A 158 21.99 -13.82 5.39
N SER A 159 22.43 -13.74 4.14
CA SER A 159 23.67 -14.39 3.68
C SER A 159 24.93 -13.99 4.47
N SER A 160 24.96 -12.80 5.07
CA SER A 160 26.05 -12.30 5.91
C SER A 160 26.04 -12.79 7.37
N PHE A 161 24.97 -13.49 7.79
CA PHE A 161 24.87 -14.01 9.17
C PHE A 161 25.59 -15.34 9.32
N THR A 162 26.01 -15.65 10.55
CA THR A 162 26.73 -16.90 10.89
C THR A 162 25.87 -18.15 10.60
N ASN A 163 24.56 -18.06 10.71
CA ASN A 163 23.62 -19.13 10.38
C ASN A 163 22.43 -18.58 9.58
N PRO A 164 22.59 -18.38 8.26
CA PRO A 164 21.54 -17.77 7.42
C PRO A 164 20.23 -18.56 7.42
N SER A 165 20.32 -19.90 7.34
CA SER A 165 19.13 -20.76 7.30
C SER A 165 18.36 -20.74 8.61
N GLY A 166 19.04 -20.85 9.76
CA GLY A 166 18.41 -20.78 11.07
C GLY A 166 17.75 -19.43 11.33
N THR A 167 18.43 -18.34 10.98
CA THR A 167 17.90 -16.98 11.11
C THR A 167 16.67 -16.77 10.22
N ALA A 168 16.71 -17.22 8.97
CA ALA A 168 15.60 -17.13 8.03
C ALA A 168 14.36 -17.92 8.53
N TRP A 169 14.56 -19.15 9.00
CA TRP A 169 13.49 -19.96 9.59
C TRP A 169 12.89 -19.32 10.82
N LEU A 170 13.72 -18.87 11.75
CA LEU A 170 13.26 -18.22 12.98
C LEU A 170 12.44 -16.96 12.65
N THR A 171 12.95 -16.09 11.80
CA THR A 171 12.25 -14.88 11.36
C THR A 171 10.91 -15.21 10.71
N SER A 172 10.88 -16.18 9.81
CA SER A 172 9.66 -16.62 9.13
C SER A 172 8.60 -17.13 10.13
N VAL A 173 8.99 -17.99 11.07
CA VAL A 173 8.09 -18.54 12.08
C VAL A 173 7.58 -17.45 13.02
N VAL A 174 8.46 -16.60 13.55
CA VAL A 174 8.09 -15.51 14.47
C VAL A 174 7.10 -14.55 13.78
N THR A 175 7.36 -14.18 12.54
CA THR A 175 6.46 -13.30 11.78
C THR A 175 5.11 -13.96 11.50
N ALA A 176 5.09 -15.25 11.13
CA ALA A 176 3.84 -15.99 10.94
C ALA A 176 3.02 -16.07 12.22
N LEU A 177 3.65 -16.38 13.36
CA LEU A 177 2.98 -16.41 14.67
C LEU A 177 2.44 -15.03 15.06
N PHE A 178 3.18 -13.96 14.77
CA PHE A 178 2.72 -12.59 15.00
C PHE A 178 1.45 -12.29 14.20
N PHE A 179 1.41 -12.58 12.91
CA PHE A 179 0.22 -12.36 12.08
C PHE A 179 -0.99 -13.18 12.54
N ILE A 180 -0.76 -14.43 12.93
CA ILE A 180 -1.83 -15.27 13.50
C ILE A 180 -2.33 -14.67 14.81
N GLY A 181 -1.44 -14.26 15.71
CA GLY A 181 -1.79 -13.62 16.97
C GLY A 181 -2.58 -12.34 16.77
N LEU A 182 -2.17 -11.50 15.80
CA LEU A 182 -2.88 -10.28 15.44
C LEU A 182 -4.28 -10.57 14.88
N ALA A 183 -4.42 -11.56 14.01
CA ALA A 183 -5.70 -11.97 13.45
C ALA A 183 -6.67 -12.47 14.55
N VAL A 184 -6.15 -13.27 15.49
CA VAL A 184 -6.93 -13.77 16.65
C VAL A 184 -7.33 -12.61 17.57
N TYR A 185 -6.41 -11.67 17.87
CA TYR A 185 -6.70 -10.48 18.67
C TYR A 185 -7.83 -9.66 18.05
N VAL A 186 -7.74 -9.38 16.75
CA VAL A 186 -8.77 -8.61 16.03
C VAL A 186 -10.09 -9.37 16.04
N TRP A 187 -10.08 -10.67 15.78
CA TRP A 187 -11.31 -11.48 15.78
C TRP A 187 -12.02 -11.47 17.14
N ILE A 188 -11.26 -11.61 18.24
CA ILE A 188 -11.82 -11.53 19.60
C ILE A 188 -12.38 -10.13 19.87
N THR A 189 -11.67 -9.09 19.45
CA THR A 189 -12.07 -7.68 19.65
C THR A 189 -13.36 -7.37 18.89
N VAL A 190 -13.45 -7.77 17.61
CA VAL A 190 -14.67 -7.59 16.80
C VAL A 190 -15.86 -8.34 17.38
N ARG A 191 -15.66 -9.56 17.90
CA ARG A 191 -16.75 -10.30 18.57
C ARG A 191 -17.24 -9.61 19.83
N LYS A 192 -16.34 -8.99 20.61
CA LYS A 192 -16.71 -8.31 21.87
C LYS A 192 -17.41 -6.96 21.62
N SER A 193 -17.12 -6.30 20.50
CA SER A 193 -17.65 -4.97 20.17
C SER A 193 -18.88 -4.99 19.24
N GLU A 194 -19.57 -6.13 19.15
CA GLU A 194 -20.75 -6.30 18.29
C GLU A 194 -20.54 -5.89 16.82
N GLY A 195 -19.29 -6.00 16.35
CA GLY A 195 -18.92 -5.69 14.97
C GLY A 195 -18.48 -4.25 14.71
N SER A 196 -18.40 -3.39 15.75
CA SER A 196 -17.82 -2.05 15.61
C SER A 196 -16.40 -1.99 16.11
N PHE A 197 -15.49 -1.35 15.34
CA PHE A 197 -14.15 -1.05 15.79
C PHE A 197 -14.11 0.33 16.45
N MET A 198 -13.65 0.39 17.69
CA MET A 198 -13.34 1.66 18.30
C MET A 198 -12.04 2.24 17.70
N ARG A 199 -11.98 3.56 17.50
CA ARG A 199 -10.82 4.29 16.95
C ARG A 199 -9.48 3.88 17.59
N LYS A 200 -9.51 3.57 18.88
CA LYS A 200 -8.33 3.13 19.65
C LYS A 200 -7.81 1.75 19.22
N GLU A 201 -8.70 0.84 18.84
CA GLU A 201 -8.38 -0.52 18.41
C GLU A 201 -7.85 -0.53 16.98
N VAL A 202 -8.48 0.25 16.08
CA VAL A 202 -7.98 0.45 14.71
C VAL A 202 -6.56 0.98 14.75
N ARG A 203 -6.27 1.98 15.61
CA ARG A 203 -4.92 2.52 15.76
C ARG A 203 -3.91 1.47 16.25
N ARG A 204 -4.28 0.62 17.22
CA ARG A 204 -3.41 -0.47 17.71
C ARG A 204 -3.08 -1.48 16.62
N VAL A 205 -4.08 -1.94 15.88
CA VAL A 205 -3.90 -2.86 14.76
C VAL A 205 -2.99 -2.25 13.70
N PHE A 206 -3.24 -0.98 13.33
CA PHE A 206 -2.43 -0.28 12.33
C PHE A 206 -0.97 -0.15 12.77
N ILE A 207 -0.70 0.27 14.02
CA ILE A 207 0.67 0.39 14.56
C ILE A 207 1.35 -0.99 14.59
N SER A 208 0.63 -2.05 14.97
CA SER A 208 1.18 -3.40 15.00
C SER A 208 1.56 -3.90 13.60
N TRP A 209 0.73 -3.62 12.60
CA TRP A 209 1.03 -3.90 11.20
C TRP A 209 2.28 -3.15 10.73
N PHE A 210 2.34 -1.86 11.04
CA PHE A 210 3.44 -1.00 10.64
C PHE A 210 4.77 -1.44 11.25
N ALA A 211 4.75 -1.86 12.53
CA ALA A 211 5.94 -2.36 13.23
C ALA A 211 6.52 -3.66 12.66
N VAL A 212 5.73 -4.45 11.93
CA VAL A 212 6.22 -5.68 11.25
C VAL A 212 6.77 -5.38 9.87
N TYR A 213 6.35 -4.26 9.27
CA TYR A 213 6.74 -3.90 7.91
C TYR A 213 8.07 -3.11 7.86
N ILE A 214 8.48 -2.51 8.99
CA ILE A 214 9.76 -1.82 9.14
C ILE A 214 10.84 -2.78 9.66
#